data_9286918b05f2d1706b8db0a3fedf3899
#
_entry.id   9286918b05f2d1706b8db0a3fedf3899
#
_cell.length_a   1.000
_cell.length_b   1.000
_cell.length_c   1.000
_cell.angle_alpha   90.00
_cell.angle_beta   90.00
_cell.angle_gamma   90.00
#
_symmetry.space_group_name_H-M   'P 1'
#
loop_
_entity.id
_entity.type
_entity.pdbx_description
1 polymer ?
#
loop_
_entity_poly.entity_id
_entity_poly.type
_entity_poly.pdbx_seq_one_letter_code
_entity_poly.pdbx_strand_id
1 'polypeptide(L)'
;AASDVYKRQDRAININEVCDVNPFGVIATMAAYNEGGEWLDALRKYLRGNYEYLCCFFKERLPQYPVLPLEGTYLVWIDCRASGISSDVVALRLQEQQHLMVNSGTMYGPGGEGFIRLNIACPRALLADGLERMARLFYREVF
;
A
#
# COMPACT_ATOMS: atom_id res chain seq x y z
N ALA A 1 15.05 18.80 18.27
CA ALA A 1 14.02 17.80 17.96
C ALA A 1 14.55 16.61 17.15
N ALA A 2 15.07 16.79 15.91
CA ALA A 2 15.60 15.67 15.12
C ALA A 2 16.85 15.02 15.76
N SER A 3 17.75 15.82 16.31
CA SER A 3 18.96 15.31 16.97
C SER A 3 18.68 14.43 18.18
N ASP A 4 17.57 14.66 18.91
CA ASP A 4 17.22 13.85 20.08
C ASP A 4 16.65 12.49 19.69
N VAL A 5 15.94 12.41 18.54
CA VAL A 5 15.45 11.15 17.99
C VAL A 5 16.63 10.28 17.57
N TYR A 6 17.60 10.82 16.83
CA TYR A 6 18.80 10.09 16.42
C TYR A 6 19.62 9.59 17.62
N LYS A 7 19.81 10.42 18.65
CA LYS A 7 20.53 10.02 19.88
C LYS A 7 19.82 8.88 20.61
N ARG A 8 18.48 8.89 20.66
CA ARG A 8 17.70 7.81 21.28
C ARG A 8 17.76 6.53 20.47
N GLN A 9 17.69 6.63 19.14
CA GLN A 9 17.82 5.48 18.25
C GLN A 9 19.21 4.87 18.34
N ASP A 10 20.26 5.70 18.25
CA ASP A 10 21.65 5.27 18.38
C ASP A 10 21.89 4.55 19.71
N ARG A 11 21.42 5.15 20.82
CA ARG A 11 21.53 4.51 22.14
C ARG A 11 20.75 3.20 22.22
N ALA A 12 19.55 3.12 21.65
CA ALA A 12 18.73 1.91 21.68
C ALA A 12 19.37 0.77 20.87
N ILE A 13 20.03 1.08 19.77
CA ILE A 13 20.75 0.11 18.93
C ILE A 13 22.04 -0.33 19.62
N ASN A 14 22.80 0.62 20.16
CA ASN A 14 24.15 0.38 20.66
C ASN A 14 24.20 -0.15 22.10
N ILE A 15 23.10 -0.10 22.87
CA ILE A 15 23.05 -0.62 24.25
C ILE A 15 23.39 -2.12 24.34
N ASN A 16 23.18 -2.85 23.24
CA ASN A 16 23.50 -4.27 23.12
C ASN A 16 24.70 -4.52 22.17
N GLU A 17 25.52 -3.51 21.92
CA GLU A 17 26.68 -3.56 21.00
C GLU A 17 26.31 -4.01 19.56
N VAL A 18 25.10 -3.71 19.09
CA VAL A 18 24.63 -4.00 17.74
C VAL A 18 24.89 -2.79 16.84
N CYS A 19 26.11 -2.26 16.87
CA CYS A 19 26.48 -1.05 16.14
C CYS A 19 26.92 -1.30 14.69
N ASP A 20 27.23 -2.53 14.32
CA ASP A 20 27.72 -2.84 12.99
C ASP A 20 26.65 -3.50 12.10
N VAL A 21 26.69 -3.14 10.81
CA VAL A 21 25.82 -3.79 9.83
C VAL A 21 26.24 -5.24 9.63
N ASN A 22 25.26 -6.13 9.50
CA ASN A 22 25.51 -7.53 9.20
C ASN A 22 26.30 -7.66 7.89
N PRO A 23 27.43 -8.40 7.85
CA PRO A 23 28.25 -8.59 6.64
C PRO A 23 27.45 -9.07 5.41
N PHE A 24 26.50 -9.98 5.62
CA PHE A 24 25.58 -10.43 4.54
C PHE A 24 24.70 -9.31 4.03
N GLY A 25 24.27 -8.37 4.90
CA GLY A 25 23.52 -7.18 4.52
C GLY A 25 24.33 -6.26 3.60
N VAL A 26 25.62 -6.09 3.86
CA VAL A 26 26.53 -5.32 2.98
C VAL A 26 26.63 -5.97 1.60
N ILE A 27 26.94 -7.27 1.56
CA ILE A 27 27.09 -8.02 0.31
C ILE A 27 25.77 -8.01 -0.49
N ALA A 28 24.64 -8.26 0.17
CA ALA A 28 23.33 -8.23 -0.47
C ALA A 28 22.97 -6.84 -1.02
N THR A 29 23.29 -5.79 -0.31
CA THR A 29 23.08 -4.40 -0.77
C THR A 29 23.95 -4.11 -2.00
N MET A 30 25.22 -4.48 -1.96
CA MET A 30 26.14 -4.31 -3.11
C MET A 30 25.63 -5.07 -4.34
N ALA A 31 25.23 -6.33 -4.19
CA ALA A 31 24.68 -7.13 -5.28
C ALA A 31 23.39 -6.51 -5.84
N ALA A 32 22.47 -6.08 -4.96
CA ALA A 32 21.22 -5.45 -5.39
C ALA A 32 21.44 -4.18 -6.22
N TYR A 33 22.38 -3.31 -5.82
CA TYR A 33 22.69 -2.07 -6.54
C TYR A 33 23.51 -2.32 -7.83
N ASN A 34 24.43 -3.27 -7.83
CA ASN A 34 25.29 -3.52 -8.97
C ASN A 34 24.65 -4.41 -10.04
N GLU A 35 23.78 -5.35 -9.63
CA GLU A 35 23.28 -6.43 -10.50
C GLU A 35 21.74 -6.46 -10.60
N GLY A 36 21.02 -5.72 -9.71
CA GLY A 36 19.56 -5.76 -9.60
C GLY A 36 18.78 -4.94 -10.63
N GLY A 37 19.44 -4.28 -11.60
CA GLY A 37 18.81 -3.35 -12.53
C GLY A 37 17.68 -3.99 -13.36
N GLU A 38 17.95 -5.08 -14.02
CA GLU A 38 16.98 -5.79 -14.88
C GLU A 38 15.78 -6.29 -14.07
N TRP A 39 16.02 -6.83 -12.87
CA TRP A 39 14.98 -7.26 -11.96
C TRP A 39 14.07 -6.09 -11.56
N LEU A 40 14.66 -4.95 -11.21
CA LEU A 40 13.91 -3.75 -10.83
C LEU A 40 13.05 -3.22 -11.97
N ASP A 41 13.56 -3.22 -13.20
CA ASP A 41 12.81 -2.78 -14.37
C ASP A 41 11.65 -3.73 -14.69
N ALA A 42 11.86 -5.04 -14.57
CA ALA A 42 10.80 -6.03 -14.69
C ALA A 42 9.72 -5.84 -13.62
N LEU A 43 10.12 -5.61 -12.36
CA LEU A 43 9.21 -5.32 -11.25
C LEU A 43 8.40 -4.05 -11.50
N ARG A 44 9.03 -2.97 -11.92
CA ARG A 44 8.35 -1.70 -12.25
C ARG A 44 7.30 -1.89 -13.34
N LYS A 45 7.64 -2.63 -14.39
CA LYS A 45 6.71 -2.96 -15.47
C LYS A 45 5.53 -3.79 -14.98
N TYR A 46 5.78 -4.76 -14.11
CA TYR A 46 4.74 -5.58 -13.50
C TYR A 46 3.79 -4.75 -12.62
N LEU A 47 4.34 -3.91 -11.74
CA LEU A 47 3.58 -3.03 -10.86
C LEU A 47 2.75 -2.00 -11.66
N ARG A 48 3.33 -1.46 -12.73
CA ARG A 48 2.61 -0.58 -13.64
C ARG A 48 1.39 -1.28 -14.24
N GLY A 49 1.55 -2.51 -14.73
CA GLY A 49 0.44 -3.30 -15.22
C GLY A 49 -0.63 -3.58 -14.15
N ASN A 50 -0.24 -3.82 -12.90
CA ASN A 50 -1.18 -3.97 -11.78
C ASN A 50 -1.96 -2.68 -11.53
N TYR A 51 -1.30 -1.54 -11.55
CA TYR A 51 -1.94 -0.24 -11.39
C TYR A 51 -2.94 0.05 -12.53
N GLU A 52 -2.55 -0.17 -13.77
CA GLU A 52 -3.42 0.02 -14.94
C GLU A 52 -4.66 -0.88 -14.89
N TYR A 53 -4.48 -2.14 -14.49
CA TYR A 53 -5.58 -3.07 -14.27
C TYR A 53 -6.55 -2.57 -13.19
N LEU A 54 -6.03 -2.11 -12.06
CA LEU A 54 -6.83 -1.54 -10.97
C LEU A 54 -7.59 -0.30 -11.43
N CYS A 55 -6.93 0.62 -12.13
CA CYS A 55 -7.60 1.83 -12.66
C CYS A 55 -8.73 1.48 -13.63
N CYS A 56 -8.51 0.51 -14.54
CA CYS A 56 -9.52 0.03 -15.47
C CYS A 56 -10.72 -0.57 -14.72
N PHE A 57 -10.46 -1.43 -13.75
CA PHE A 57 -11.48 -2.05 -12.91
C PHE A 57 -12.36 -1.00 -12.20
N PHE A 58 -11.75 0.00 -11.56
CA PHE A 58 -12.51 1.04 -10.87
C PHE A 58 -13.30 1.91 -11.85
N LYS A 59 -12.71 2.27 -12.98
CA LYS A 59 -13.40 3.05 -14.01
C LYS A 59 -14.65 2.34 -14.55
N GLU A 60 -14.60 1.03 -14.72
CA GLU A 60 -15.69 0.23 -15.26
C GLU A 60 -16.73 -0.17 -14.22
N ARG A 61 -16.28 -0.52 -13.02
CA ARG A 61 -17.12 -1.16 -12.00
C ARG A 61 -17.48 -0.23 -10.85
N LEU A 62 -16.63 0.71 -10.49
CA LEU A 62 -16.75 1.56 -9.30
C LEU A 62 -16.39 3.02 -9.62
N PRO A 63 -16.97 3.64 -10.67
CA PRO A 63 -16.56 4.98 -11.13
C PRO A 63 -16.75 6.10 -10.11
N GLN A 64 -17.59 5.89 -9.09
CA GLN A 64 -17.81 6.83 -7.98
C GLN A 64 -16.65 6.85 -6.97
N TYR A 65 -15.70 5.90 -7.04
CA TYR A 65 -14.54 5.80 -6.15
C TYR A 65 -13.25 6.00 -6.95
N PRO A 66 -12.81 7.25 -7.16
CA PRO A 66 -11.63 7.54 -7.97
C PRO A 66 -10.36 6.96 -7.36
N VAL A 67 -9.53 6.39 -8.24
CA VAL A 67 -8.16 5.98 -7.91
C VAL A 67 -7.25 7.19 -8.10
N LEU A 68 -6.44 7.52 -7.09
CA LEU A 68 -5.51 8.64 -7.16
C LEU A 68 -4.30 8.28 -8.05
N PRO A 69 -3.70 9.28 -8.74
CA PRO A 69 -2.48 9.07 -9.53
C PRO A 69 -1.36 8.46 -8.68
N LEU A 70 -0.71 7.41 -9.22
CA LEU A 70 0.43 6.75 -8.60
C LEU A 70 1.72 7.29 -9.20
N GLU A 71 2.39 8.18 -8.48
CA GLU A 71 3.66 8.79 -8.90
C GLU A 71 4.87 7.96 -8.47
N GLY A 72 4.71 7.16 -7.43
CA GLY A 72 5.78 6.29 -6.90
C GLY A 72 5.23 5.20 -6.01
N THR A 73 6.10 4.27 -5.64
CA THR A 73 5.79 3.10 -4.81
C THR A 73 4.80 2.11 -5.46
N TYR A 74 4.18 1.28 -4.65
CA TYR A 74 3.15 0.29 -5.00
C TYR A 74 1.92 0.42 -4.08
N LEU A 75 1.76 1.58 -3.46
CA LEU A 75 0.72 1.88 -2.48
C LEU A 75 -0.26 2.87 -3.11
N VAL A 76 -1.41 2.36 -3.51
CA VAL A 76 -2.43 3.13 -4.24
C VAL A 76 -3.47 3.67 -3.29
N TRP A 77 -3.85 4.93 -3.46
CA TRP A 77 -4.91 5.58 -2.72
C TRP A 77 -6.21 5.57 -3.53
N ILE A 78 -7.32 5.28 -2.84
CA ILE A 78 -8.66 5.24 -3.41
C ILE A 78 -9.55 6.18 -2.60
N ASP A 79 -10.24 7.07 -3.30
CA ASP A 79 -11.19 8.00 -2.70
C ASP A 79 -12.52 7.28 -2.44
N CYS A 80 -12.85 7.07 -1.17
CA CYS A 80 -14.07 6.39 -0.72
C CYS A 80 -15.13 7.35 -0.18
N ARG A 81 -14.96 8.67 -0.31
CA ARG A 81 -15.90 9.68 0.25
C ARG A 81 -17.32 9.53 -0.29
N ALA A 82 -17.47 8.99 -1.51
CA ALA A 82 -18.77 8.71 -2.09
C ALA A 82 -19.58 7.63 -1.35
N SER A 83 -18.93 6.83 -0.48
CA SER A 83 -19.62 5.85 0.36
C SER A 83 -20.47 6.47 1.47
N GLY A 84 -20.20 7.73 1.85
CA GLY A 84 -20.88 8.41 2.95
C GLY A 84 -20.52 7.90 4.36
N ILE A 85 -19.60 6.94 4.47
CA ILE A 85 -19.11 6.39 5.74
C ILE A 85 -17.61 6.66 5.91
N SER A 86 -17.12 6.62 7.16
CA SER A 86 -15.70 6.88 7.42
C SER A 86 -14.81 5.80 6.81
N SER A 87 -13.58 6.18 6.45
CA SER A 87 -12.60 5.24 5.90
C SER A 87 -12.22 4.13 6.89
N ASP A 88 -12.31 4.36 8.19
CA ASP A 88 -12.11 3.33 9.21
C ASP A 88 -13.21 2.26 9.14
N VAL A 89 -14.46 2.67 8.96
CA VAL A 89 -15.59 1.76 8.80
C VAL A 89 -15.50 1.00 7.48
N VAL A 90 -15.08 1.65 6.39
CA VAL A 90 -14.84 0.96 5.10
C VAL A 90 -13.78 -0.13 5.26
N ALA A 91 -12.62 0.21 5.87
CA ALA A 91 -11.54 -0.74 6.08
C ALA A 91 -11.96 -1.92 6.98
N LEU A 92 -12.68 -1.64 8.07
CA LEU A 92 -13.20 -2.66 8.98
C LEU A 92 -14.18 -3.60 8.27
N ARG A 93 -15.13 -3.09 7.51
CA ARG A 93 -16.12 -3.90 6.77
C ARG A 93 -15.47 -4.73 5.67
N LEU A 94 -14.46 -4.20 4.96
CA LEU A 94 -13.67 -4.98 4.00
C LEU A 94 -12.97 -6.15 4.70
N GLN A 95 -12.42 -5.94 5.88
CA GLN A 95 -11.75 -6.99 6.65
C GLN A 95 -12.75 -8.03 7.16
N GLU A 96 -13.83 -7.63 7.79
CA GLU A 96 -14.78 -8.55 8.46
C GLU A 96 -15.67 -9.28 7.46
N GLN A 97 -16.20 -8.58 6.45
CA GLN A 97 -17.21 -9.13 5.55
C GLN A 97 -16.63 -9.72 4.26
N GLN A 98 -15.46 -9.21 3.84
CA GLN A 98 -14.83 -9.61 2.58
C GLN A 98 -13.48 -10.28 2.77
N HIS A 99 -12.98 -10.38 4.02
CA HIS A 99 -11.65 -10.92 4.35
C HIS A 99 -10.55 -10.26 3.51
N LEU A 100 -10.67 -8.95 3.30
CA LEU A 100 -9.73 -8.12 2.57
C LEU A 100 -9.19 -7.04 3.49
N MET A 101 -7.89 -7.09 3.78
CA MET A 101 -7.22 -6.09 4.61
C MET A 101 -6.71 -4.94 3.74
N VAL A 102 -7.15 -3.73 4.07
CA VAL A 102 -6.65 -2.46 3.51
C VAL A 102 -6.34 -1.51 4.66
N ASN A 103 -5.57 -0.48 4.40
CA ASN A 103 -5.30 0.53 5.42
C ASN A 103 -6.28 1.70 5.28
N SER A 104 -6.92 2.08 6.39
CA SER A 104 -7.64 3.36 6.46
C SER A 104 -6.67 4.53 6.31
N GLY A 105 -7.09 5.57 5.62
CA GLY A 105 -6.28 6.77 5.44
C GLY A 105 -6.02 7.53 6.73
N THR A 106 -6.91 7.46 7.72
CA THR A 106 -6.75 8.08 9.04
C THR A 106 -5.47 7.69 9.75
N MET A 107 -4.94 6.48 9.48
CA MET A 107 -3.64 6.03 10.00
C MET A 107 -2.48 6.96 9.59
N TYR A 108 -2.66 7.78 8.55
CA TYR A 108 -1.63 8.67 7.98
C TYR A 108 -1.90 10.15 8.29
N GLY A 109 -2.86 10.41 9.13
CA GLY A 109 -3.24 11.75 9.59
C GLY A 109 -4.65 12.16 9.18
N PRO A 110 -5.13 13.33 9.68
CA PRO A 110 -6.51 13.75 9.50
C PRO A 110 -6.90 14.00 8.03
N GLY A 111 -5.96 14.35 7.16
CA GLY A 111 -6.20 14.50 5.72
C GLY A 111 -6.46 13.18 4.99
N GLY A 112 -6.25 12.02 5.63
CA GLY A 112 -6.52 10.70 5.06
C GLY A 112 -7.95 10.20 5.26
N GLU A 113 -8.79 10.94 6.00
CA GLU A 113 -10.19 10.56 6.16
C GLU A 113 -10.92 10.52 4.82
N GLY A 114 -11.73 9.48 4.63
CA GLY A 114 -12.42 9.21 3.37
C GLY A 114 -11.59 8.50 2.31
N PHE A 115 -10.34 8.14 2.62
CA PHE A 115 -9.46 7.40 1.70
C PHE A 115 -9.05 6.05 2.29
N ILE A 116 -8.83 5.06 1.42
CA ILE A 116 -8.18 3.80 1.78
C ILE A 116 -6.92 3.62 0.95
N ARG A 117 -5.94 2.91 1.51
CA ARG A 117 -4.68 2.59 0.83
C ARG A 117 -4.56 1.10 0.58
N LEU A 118 -4.36 0.74 -0.68
CA LEU A 118 -4.20 -0.63 -1.16
C LEU A 118 -2.76 -0.89 -1.61
N ASN A 119 -2.21 -2.06 -1.24
CA ASN A 119 -0.94 -2.54 -1.76
C ASN A 119 -1.18 -3.38 -3.02
N ILE A 120 -0.52 -3.01 -4.13
CA ILE A 120 -0.62 -3.72 -5.42
C ILE A 120 0.60 -4.57 -5.76
N ALA A 121 1.58 -4.67 -4.85
CA ALA A 121 2.76 -5.52 -5.01
C ALA A 121 2.44 -6.98 -4.70
N CYS A 122 1.56 -7.57 -5.47
CA CYS A 122 1.11 -8.95 -5.35
C CYS A 122 0.85 -9.57 -6.73
N PRO A 123 0.71 -10.90 -6.83
CA PRO A 123 0.30 -11.54 -8.07
C PRO A 123 -1.03 -10.99 -8.60
N ARG A 124 -1.13 -10.85 -9.93
CA ARG A 124 -2.34 -10.30 -10.60
C ARG A 124 -3.63 -11.02 -10.19
N ALA A 125 -3.59 -12.34 -10.03
CA ALA A 125 -4.76 -13.11 -9.62
C ALA A 125 -5.25 -12.71 -8.21
N LEU A 126 -4.32 -12.44 -7.28
CA LEU A 126 -4.65 -11.99 -5.94
C LEU A 126 -5.22 -10.57 -5.95
N LEU A 127 -4.65 -9.68 -6.77
CA LEU A 127 -5.19 -8.34 -6.97
C LEU A 127 -6.62 -8.39 -7.53
N ALA A 128 -6.85 -9.19 -8.55
CA ALA A 128 -8.17 -9.36 -9.18
C ALA A 128 -9.22 -9.87 -8.17
N ASP A 129 -8.91 -10.91 -7.40
CA ASP A 129 -9.80 -11.41 -6.34
C ASP A 129 -10.08 -10.35 -5.27
N GLY A 130 -9.05 -9.60 -4.84
CA GLY A 130 -9.21 -8.50 -3.89
C GLY A 130 -10.13 -7.39 -4.41
N LEU A 131 -10.01 -7.02 -5.68
CA LEU A 131 -10.87 -6.02 -6.31
C LEU A 131 -12.32 -6.48 -6.43
N GLU A 132 -12.56 -7.75 -6.75
CA GLU A 132 -13.90 -8.33 -6.76
C GLU A 132 -14.56 -8.36 -5.36
N ARG A 133 -13.77 -8.64 -4.33
CA ARG A 133 -14.23 -8.56 -2.92
C ARG A 133 -14.60 -7.13 -2.54
N MET A 134 -13.78 -6.17 -2.95
CA MET A 134 -14.03 -4.74 -2.73
C MET A 134 -15.31 -4.29 -3.43
N ALA A 135 -15.50 -4.69 -4.69
CA ALA A 135 -16.71 -4.38 -5.44
C ALA A 135 -17.98 -4.94 -4.77
N ARG A 136 -17.92 -6.17 -4.23
CA ARG A 136 -19.06 -6.74 -3.50
C ARG A 136 -19.48 -5.93 -2.27
N LEU A 137 -18.53 -5.32 -1.56
CA LEU A 137 -18.86 -4.43 -0.45
C LEU A 137 -19.53 -3.15 -0.97
N PHE A 138 -18.88 -2.47 -1.90
CA PHE A 138 -19.33 -1.18 -2.41
C PHE A 138 -20.68 -1.23 -3.14
N TYR A 139 -21.02 -2.36 -3.77
CA TYR A 139 -22.36 -2.55 -4.36
C TYR A 139 -23.45 -2.78 -3.33
N ARG A 140 -23.13 -3.34 -2.17
CA ARG A 140 -24.11 -3.58 -1.09
C ARG A 140 -24.43 -2.33 -0.28
N GLU A 141 -23.53 -1.38 -0.24
CA GLU A 141 -23.64 -0.15 0.59
C GLU A 141 -24.36 1.00 -0.14
N VAL A 142 -24.60 0.88 -1.45
CA VAL A 142 -25.28 1.92 -2.27
C VAL A 142 -26.79 1.71 -2.32
N PHE A 143 -27.34 0.73 -1.58
CA PHE A 143 -28.79 0.47 -1.51
C PHE A 143 -29.30 0.42 -0.10
#